data_09b4f940fe890c75037148861c60c391
#
_entry.id   09b4f940fe890c75037148861c60c391
#
_cell.length_a   1.000
_cell.length_b   1.000
_cell.length_c   1.000
_cell.angle_alpha   90.00
_cell.angle_beta   90.00
_cell.angle_gamma   90.00
#
_symmetry.space_group_name_H-M   'P 1'
#
loop_
_entity.id
_entity.type
_entity.pdbx_description
1 polymer ?
#
loop_
_entity_poly.entity_id
_entity_poly.type
_entity_poly.pdbx_seq_one_letter_code
_entity_poly.pdbx_strand_id
1 'polypeptide(L)'
;MKISEAFENAPLLIIYICAGDPTPEETPELVRRLAVAGADIIELGLPHSDPIADGPTIQAAAQRAIAAGMNTDVYFEVARAANVAIPKVFMGYYNMIYARGLDRFAQDCARSGICGLIVPDLPPEEAQPLQKACVRAGVDLIFLAAPNTPPERLKMIEEETSGFLYIVARTGVTGAKSDVLQSTRDLIARVHGSKPRAVGFGISTPEQAAEVIAAGSDAAIVGSVCVDLIAKGKVERLEKLVAEMKKAVKAAARVKLQ
;
A
#
# COMPACT_ATOMS: atom_id res chain seq x y z
N MET A 1 14.73 -3.09 6.87
CA MET A 1 14.49 -4.03 5.74
C MET A 1 14.07 -3.21 4.54
N LYS A 2 14.61 -3.51 3.35
CA LYS A 2 14.19 -2.91 2.06
C LYS A 2 12.97 -3.63 1.52
N ILE A 3 12.23 -2.98 0.61
CA ILE A 3 11.08 -3.59 -0.08
C ILE A 3 11.54 -4.83 -0.86
N SER A 4 12.67 -4.73 -1.60
CA SER A 4 13.22 -5.84 -2.37
C SER A 4 13.51 -7.07 -1.53
N GLU A 5 14.07 -6.89 -0.33
CA GLU A 5 14.35 -7.99 0.61
C GLU A 5 13.06 -8.70 1.08
N ALA A 6 11.97 -7.95 1.28
CA ALA A 6 10.69 -8.54 1.62
C ALA A 6 10.17 -9.43 0.48
N PHE A 7 10.28 -8.97 -0.78
CA PHE A 7 9.80 -9.72 -1.95
C PHE A 7 10.60 -10.98 -2.29
N GLU A 8 11.77 -11.20 -1.69
CA GLU A 8 12.47 -12.50 -1.76
C GLU A 8 11.62 -13.64 -1.15
N ASN A 9 10.69 -13.29 -0.27
CA ASN A 9 9.78 -14.23 0.40
C ASN A 9 8.34 -14.17 -0.17
N ALA A 10 8.16 -13.68 -1.40
CA ALA A 10 6.83 -13.61 -2.03
C ALA A 10 6.16 -14.99 -2.08
N PRO A 11 4.80 -15.05 -2.05
CA PRO A 11 3.90 -13.89 -2.07
C PRO A 11 3.71 -13.24 -0.71
N LEU A 12 3.45 -11.92 -0.74
CA LEU A 12 3.34 -11.07 0.44
C LEU A 12 1.91 -10.63 0.72
N LEU A 13 1.67 -10.25 1.98
CA LEU A 13 0.47 -9.54 2.42
C LEU A 13 0.86 -8.13 2.87
N ILE A 14 0.32 -7.12 2.17
CA ILE A 14 0.50 -5.70 2.47
C ILE A 14 -0.77 -5.19 3.15
N ILE A 15 -0.63 -4.56 4.31
CA ILE A 15 -1.78 -4.03 5.07
C ILE A 15 -1.71 -2.52 5.09
N TYR A 16 -2.78 -1.88 4.57
CA TYR A 16 -2.97 -0.44 4.67
C TYR A 16 -3.69 -0.08 5.96
N ILE A 17 -3.19 0.97 6.61
CA ILE A 17 -3.88 1.67 7.70
C ILE A 17 -3.71 3.19 7.53
N CYS A 18 -4.68 3.98 8.01
CA CYS A 18 -4.56 5.43 8.10
C CYS A 18 -3.83 5.81 9.38
N ALA A 19 -2.70 6.51 9.26
CA ALA A 19 -1.97 7.00 10.43
C ALA A 19 -2.83 8.01 11.20
N GLY A 20 -2.91 7.83 12.52
CA GLY A 20 -3.73 8.68 13.39
C GLY A 20 -5.19 8.24 13.53
N ASP A 21 -5.60 7.13 12.93
CA ASP A 21 -6.92 6.54 13.13
C ASP A 21 -6.80 5.26 14.00
N PRO A 22 -7.40 5.20 15.20
CA PRO A 22 -8.27 6.21 15.81
C PRO A 22 -7.51 7.42 16.40
N THR A 23 -6.26 7.26 16.84
CA THR A 23 -5.40 8.34 17.33
C THR A 23 -3.93 8.16 16.90
N PRO A 24 -3.15 9.26 16.87
CA PRO A 24 -1.71 9.17 16.60
C PRO A 24 -0.96 8.26 17.57
N GLU A 25 -1.33 8.28 18.84
CA GLU A 25 -0.67 7.54 19.93
C GLU A 25 -0.87 6.03 19.79
N GLU A 26 -2.03 5.59 19.30
CA GLU A 26 -2.37 4.17 19.12
C GLU A 26 -1.76 3.57 17.85
N THR A 27 -1.48 4.38 16.84
CA THR A 27 -0.98 3.91 15.54
C THR A 27 0.31 3.08 15.64
N PRO A 28 1.34 3.44 16.43
CA PRO A 28 2.56 2.64 16.54
C PRO A 28 2.32 1.23 17.08
N GLU A 29 1.43 1.08 18.07
CA GLU A 29 1.07 -0.23 18.61
C GLU A 29 0.26 -1.05 17.60
N LEU A 30 -0.67 -0.42 16.91
CA LEU A 30 -1.44 -1.07 15.84
C LEU A 30 -0.51 -1.63 14.74
N VAL A 31 0.49 -0.87 14.30
CA VAL A 31 1.51 -1.34 13.34
C VAL A 31 2.25 -2.56 13.88
N ARG A 32 2.68 -2.57 15.15
CA ARG A 32 3.34 -3.73 15.76
C ARG A 32 2.44 -4.97 15.79
N ARG A 33 1.19 -4.80 16.20
CA ARG A 33 0.20 -5.89 16.25
C ARG A 33 -0.05 -6.50 14.86
N LEU A 34 -0.18 -5.67 13.83
CA LEU A 34 -0.35 -6.14 12.45
C LEU A 34 0.87 -6.88 11.91
N ALA A 35 2.09 -6.41 12.23
CA ALA A 35 3.31 -7.11 11.87
C ALA A 35 3.38 -8.51 12.53
N VAL A 36 3.04 -8.62 13.81
CA VAL A 36 2.97 -9.90 14.53
C VAL A 36 1.88 -10.81 13.96
N ALA A 37 0.74 -10.23 13.55
CA ALA A 37 -0.37 -10.98 12.94
C ALA A 37 -0.03 -11.55 11.54
N GLY A 38 1.03 -11.07 10.88
CA GLY A 38 1.53 -11.63 9.63
C GLY A 38 1.52 -10.70 8.44
N ALA A 39 1.37 -9.39 8.64
CA ALA A 39 1.67 -8.42 7.59
C ALA A 39 3.16 -8.48 7.22
N ASP A 40 3.47 -8.44 5.93
CA ASP A 40 4.85 -8.41 5.43
C ASP A 40 5.33 -6.98 5.13
N ILE A 41 4.40 -6.10 4.79
CA ILE A 41 4.63 -4.66 4.56
C ILE A 41 3.45 -3.91 5.18
N ILE A 42 3.72 -2.77 5.81
CA ILE A 42 2.67 -1.82 6.23
C ILE A 42 2.65 -0.65 5.27
N GLU A 43 1.50 -0.42 4.65
CA GLU A 43 1.19 0.79 3.90
C GLU A 43 0.54 1.78 4.87
N LEU A 44 1.31 2.80 5.26
CA LEU A 44 0.92 3.78 6.26
C LEU A 44 0.45 5.06 5.57
N GLY A 45 -0.85 5.27 5.55
CA GLY A 45 -1.48 6.43 4.91
C GLY A 45 -1.31 7.71 5.73
N LEU A 46 -0.83 8.78 5.12
CA LEU A 46 -0.92 10.12 5.68
C LEU A 46 -2.30 10.70 5.33
N PRO A 47 -3.16 11.03 6.32
CA PRO A 47 -4.49 11.54 6.04
C PRO A 47 -4.47 12.88 5.31
N HIS A 48 -5.42 13.06 4.40
CA HIS A 48 -5.60 14.28 3.63
C HIS A 48 -7.05 14.78 3.74
N SER A 49 -7.27 16.10 3.70
CA SER A 49 -8.61 16.70 3.79
C SER A 49 -9.47 16.39 2.56
N ASP A 50 -8.83 16.30 1.38
CA ASP A 50 -9.49 16.16 0.09
C ASP A 50 -8.90 14.95 -0.68
N PRO A 51 -9.14 13.70 -0.23
CA PRO A 51 -8.47 12.51 -0.74
C PRO A 51 -9.17 12.00 -2.02
N ILE A 52 -8.76 12.50 -3.19
CA ILE A 52 -9.39 12.22 -4.49
C ILE A 52 -9.30 10.76 -4.96
N ALA A 53 -8.32 10.00 -4.47
CA ALA A 53 -8.12 8.60 -4.85
C ALA A 53 -8.76 7.61 -3.86
N ASP A 54 -9.26 8.10 -2.72
CA ASP A 54 -9.73 7.25 -1.62
C ASP A 54 -11.23 7.01 -1.65
N GLY A 55 -11.65 5.80 -1.28
CA GLY A 55 -13.05 5.47 -1.06
C GLY A 55 -13.58 6.01 0.29
N PRO A 56 -14.91 5.96 0.50
CA PRO A 56 -15.56 6.59 1.66
C PRO A 56 -15.05 6.09 3.02
N THR A 57 -14.66 4.83 3.14
CA THR A 57 -14.10 4.26 4.37
C THR A 57 -12.76 4.91 4.73
N ILE A 58 -11.87 5.09 3.75
CA ILE A 58 -10.57 5.71 3.95
C ILE A 58 -10.74 7.21 4.18
N GLN A 59 -11.64 7.88 3.45
CA GLN A 59 -11.98 9.30 3.68
C GLN A 59 -12.46 9.54 5.12
N ALA A 60 -13.33 8.69 5.65
CA ALA A 60 -13.81 8.80 7.02
C ALA A 60 -12.68 8.59 8.05
N ALA A 61 -11.74 7.69 7.80
CA ALA A 61 -10.55 7.49 8.63
C ALA A 61 -9.63 8.72 8.59
N ALA A 62 -9.40 9.29 7.41
CA ALA A 62 -8.60 10.51 7.26
C ALA A 62 -9.20 11.69 8.06
N GLN A 63 -10.53 11.86 8.02
CA GLN A 63 -11.22 12.88 8.81
C GLN A 63 -11.03 12.67 10.32
N ARG A 64 -11.15 11.41 10.83
CA ARG A 64 -10.93 11.11 12.25
C ARG A 64 -9.48 11.39 12.66
N ALA A 65 -8.52 10.95 11.85
CA ALA A 65 -7.10 11.14 12.10
C ALA A 65 -6.72 12.64 12.13
N ILE A 66 -7.23 13.45 11.19
CA ILE A 66 -7.01 14.91 11.19
C ILE A 66 -7.65 15.55 12.44
N ALA A 67 -8.87 15.16 12.79
CA ALA A 67 -9.54 15.65 13.99
C ALA A 67 -8.79 15.26 15.29
N ALA A 68 -8.09 14.13 15.30
CA ALA A 68 -7.20 13.69 16.38
C ALA A 68 -5.82 14.39 16.38
N GLY A 69 -5.59 15.35 15.48
CA GLY A 69 -4.36 16.16 15.44
C GLY A 69 -3.26 15.64 14.51
N MET A 70 -3.56 14.63 13.67
CA MET A 70 -2.57 14.14 12.71
C MET A 70 -2.21 15.22 11.68
N ASN A 71 -0.93 15.36 11.44
CA ASN A 71 -0.33 16.21 10.42
C ASN A 71 1.00 15.60 9.97
N THR A 72 1.70 16.23 9.03
CA THR A 72 2.93 15.68 8.45
C THR A 72 4.07 15.51 9.46
N ASP A 73 4.19 16.40 10.47
CA ASP A 73 5.24 16.27 11.50
C ASP A 73 4.93 15.10 12.44
N VAL A 74 3.72 15.04 12.94
CA VAL A 74 3.22 13.93 13.79
C VAL A 74 3.29 12.59 13.05
N TYR A 75 3.03 12.57 11.73
CA TYR A 75 3.15 11.36 10.92
C TYR A 75 4.55 10.75 10.99
N PHE A 76 5.60 11.56 10.84
CA PHE A 76 6.97 11.06 10.92
C PHE A 76 7.37 10.62 12.34
N GLU A 77 6.82 11.24 13.37
CA GLU A 77 6.99 10.79 14.77
C GLU A 77 6.34 9.42 14.99
N VAL A 78 5.09 9.26 14.56
CA VAL A 78 4.33 8.01 14.62
C VAL A 78 5.03 6.90 13.81
N ALA A 79 5.46 7.20 12.58
CA ALA A 79 6.16 6.24 11.75
C ALA A 79 7.48 5.77 12.38
N ARG A 80 8.20 6.66 13.08
CA ARG A 80 9.43 6.32 13.81
C ARG A 80 9.13 5.49 15.05
N ALA A 81 8.08 5.85 15.81
CA ALA A 81 7.63 5.12 17.00
C ALA A 81 7.13 3.71 16.65
N ALA A 82 6.58 3.52 15.45
CA ALA A 82 6.20 2.22 14.89
C ALA A 82 7.44 1.45 14.41
N ASN A 83 8.36 1.16 15.32
CA ASN A 83 9.59 0.43 15.04
C ASN A 83 9.30 -1.06 14.88
N VAL A 84 9.27 -1.54 13.64
CA VAL A 84 9.04 -2.94 13.26
C VAL A 84 10.12 -3.42 12.27
N ALA A 85 10.34 -4.74 12.21
CA ALA A 85 11.34 -5.32 11.32
C ALA A 85 10.90 -5.37 9.85
N ILE A 86 9.59 -5.27 9.58
CA ILE A 86 9.02 -5.29 8.22
C ILE A 86 9.07 -3.89 7.59
N PRO A 87 9.10 -3.78 6.23
CA PRO A 87 9.04 -2.50 5.53
C PRO A 87 7.77 -1.72 5.84
N LYS A 88 7.91 -0.41 5.92
CA LYS A 88 6.80 0.54 5.92
C LYS A 88 6.89 1.38 4.66
N VAL A 89 5.76 1.57 3.98
CA VAL A 89 5.64 2.46 2.82
C VAL A 89 4.65 3.57 3.12
N PHE A 90 4.97 4.77 2.64
CA PHE A 90 4.07 5.92 2.71
C PHE A 90 3.00 5.80 1.63
N MET A 91 1.77 6.18 1.95
CA MET A 91 0.71 6.43 0.99
C MET A 91 0.12 7.81 1.26
N GLY A 92 0.08 8.68 0.25
CA GLY A 92 -0.48 10.03 0.39
C GLY A 92 -0.32 10.87 -0.86
N TYR A 93 -0.71 12.15 -0.76
CA TYR A 93 -0.86 13.04 -1.90
C TYR A 93 0.34 13.96 -2.09
N TYR A 94 0.63 14.29 -3.35
CA TYR A 94 1.84 15.02 -3.74
C TYR A 94 1.94 16.42 -3.15
N ASN A 95 0.83 17.12 -2.95
CA ASN A 95 0.83 18.46 -2.38
C ASN A 95 1.48 18.52 -0.98
N MET A 96 1.30 17.50 -0.15
CA MET A 96 1.92 17.43 1.19
C MET A 96 3.44 17.22 1.11
N ILE A 97 3.88 16.42 0.14
CA ILE A 97 5.29 16.19 -0.16
C ILE A 97 5.93 17.50 -0.66
N TYR A 98 5.26 18.14 -1.62
CA TYR A 98 5.72 19.39 -2.22
C TYR A 98 5.81 20.52 -1.20
N ALA A 99 4.79 20.70 -0.35
CA ALA A 99 4.77 21.71 0.69
C ALA A 99 5.92 21.55 1.73
N ARG A 100 6.31 20.31 2.04
CA ARG A 100 7.44 20.03 2.93
C ARG A 100 8.80 20.22 2.26
N GLY A 101 8.84 20.18 0.92
CA GLY A 101 10.05 20.12 0.09
C GLY A 101 10.49 18.68 -0.16
N LEU A 102 10.73 18.35 -1.44
CA LEU A 102 10.93 16.98 -1.92
C LEU A 102 12.08 16.25 -1.23
N ASP A 103 13.25 16.91 -1.15
CA ASP A 103 14.44 16.34 -0.50
C ASP A 103 14.23 16.12 0.99
N ARG A 104 13.63 17.10 1.67
CA ARG A 104 13.35 17.01 3.11
C ARG A 104 12.36 15.87 3.38
N PHE A 105 11.30 15.77 2.59
CA PHE A 105 10.31 14.72 2.75
C PHE A 105 10.91 13.32 2.58
N ALA A 106 11.70 13.10 1.51
CA ALA A 106 12.36 11.82 1.26
C ALA A 106 13.35 11.45 2.38
N GLN A 107 14.11 12.42 2.91
CA GLN A 107 15.00 12.22 4.06
C GLN A 107 14.23 11.91 5.34
N ASP A 108 13.10 12.56 5.59
CA ASP A 108 12.27 12.30 6.76
C ASP A 108 11.62 10.90 6.68
N CYS A 109 11.25 10.44 5.47
CA CYS A 109 10.84 9.04 5.23
C CYS A 109 11.95 8.07 5.65
N ALA A 110 13.15 8.22 5.12
CA ALA A 110 14.28 7.34 5.44
C ALA A 110 14.60 7.32 6.95
N ARG A 111 14.61 8.47 7.61
CA ARG A 111 14.85 8.59 9.07
C ARG A 111 13.75 7.97 9.92
N SER A 112 12.53 7.89 9.39
CA SER A 112 11.36 7.28 10.07
C SER A 112 11.15 5.82 9.73
N GLY A 113 12.09 5.22 8.95
CA GLY A 113 11.99 3.83 8.52
C GLY A 113 10.93 3.58 7.45
N ILE A 114 10.49 4.62 6.75
CA ILE A 114 9.68 4.52 5.54
C ILE A 114 10.65 4.27 4.39
N CYS A 115 10.46 3.19 3.65
CA CYS A 115 11.38 2.75 2.58
C CYS A 115 10.79 2.87 1.17
N GLY A 116 9.52 3.31 1.03
CA GLY A 116 8.89 3.57 -0.26
C GLY A 116 7.76 4.58 -0.14
N LEU A 117 7.45 5.24 -1.26
CA LEU A 117 6.35 6.19 -1.41
C LEU A 117 5.38 5.72 -2.48
N ILE A 118 4.09 5.77 -2.17
CA ILE A 118 2.98 5.61 -3.10
C ILE A 118 2.26 6.96 -3.17
N VAL A 119 2.26 7.59 -4.36
CA VAL A 119 1.71 8.93 -4.57
C VAL A 119 0.71 8.87 -5.74
N PRO A 120 -0.57 8.62 -5.46
CA PRO A 120 -1.57 8.30 -6.51
C PRO A 120 -1.85 9.43 -7.49
N ASP A 121 -1.65 10.67 -7.08
CA ASP A 121 -1.85 11.88 -7.87
C ASP A 121 -0.60 12.39 -8.60
N LEU A 122 0.53 11.66 -8.50
CA LEU A 122 1.77 11.99 -9.20
C LEU A 122 2.01 11.02 -10.36
N PRO A 123 1.81 11.46 -11.62
CA PRO A 123 2.09 10.63 -12.77
C PRO A 123 3.62 10.50 -13.03
N PRO A 124 4.09 9.40 -13.66
CA PRO A 124 5.52 9.20 -13.94
C PRO A 124 6.16 10.36 -14.70
N GLU A 125 5.41 10.97 -15.62
CA GLU A 125 5.88 12.08 -16.47
C GLU A 125 6.30 13.32 -15.68
N GLU A 126 5.73 13.51 -14.49
CA GLU A 126 6.00 14.66 -13.61
C GLU A 126 6.86 14.29 -12.38
N ALA A 127 7.14 12.99 -12.20
CA ALA A 127 7.74 12.47 -10.98
C ALA A 127 9.26 12.68 -10.87
N GLN A 128 9.96 13.05 -11.94
CA GLN A 128 11.43 13.12 -11.98
C GLN A 128 12.06 13.90 -10.81
N PRO A 129 11.54 15.07 -10.38
CA PRO A 129 12.12 15.78 -9.23
C PRO A 129 12.01 14.97 -7.92
N LEU A 130 10.87 14.33 -7.66
CA LEU A 130 10.67 13.49 -6.47
C LEU A 130 11.51 12.21 -6.56
N GLN A 131 11.58 11.57 -7.73
CA GLN A 131 12.43 10.40 -7.96
C GLN A 131 13.88 10.66 -7.58
N LYS A 132 14.46 11.79 -8.04
CA LYS A 132 15.82 12.18 -7.68
C LYS A 132 16.00 12.33 -6.17
N ALA A 133 15.03 12.90 -5.48
CA ALA A 133 15.05 13.03 -4.02
C ALA A 133 14.97 11.65 -3.33
N CYS A 134 14.10 10.77 -3.81
CA CYS A 134 13.94 9.40 -3.31
C CYS A 134 15.22 8.58 -3.49
N VAL A 135 15.85 8.63 -4.66
CA VAL A 135 17.13 7.95 -4.93
C VAL A 135 18.22 8.40 -3.97
N ARG A 136 18.36 9.72 -3.73
CA ARG A 136 19.34 10.25 -2.77
C ARG A 136 19.08 9.80 -1.34
N ALA A 137 17.83 9.62 -0.98
CA ALA A 137 17.43 9.18 0.37
C ALA A 137 17.42 7.64 0.53
N GLY A 138 17.55 6.88 -0.55
CA GLY A 138 17.44 5.42 -0.54
C GLY A 138 16.01 4.92 -0.29
N VAL A 139 15.01 5.66 -0.81
CA VAL A 139 13.57 5.38 -0.70
C VAL A 139 13.04 5.04 -2.08
N ASP A 140 12.20 4.01 -2.19
CA ASP A 140 11.56 3.63 -3.45
C ASP A 140 10.41 4.58 -3.81
N LEU A 141 10.16 4.81 -5.12
CA LEU A 141 8.97 5.49 -5.61
C LEU A 141 8.13 4.50 -6.42
N ILE A 142 6.91 4.23 -5.94
CA ILE A 142 6.03 3.17 -6.41
C ILE A 142 4.90 3.80 -7.22
N PHE A 143 4.77 3.38 -8.47
CA PHE A 143 3.72 3.86 -9.36
C PHE A 143 2.55 2.89 -9.48
N LEU A 144 1.40 3.44 -9.88
CA LEU A 144 0.14 2.72 -9.99
C LEU A 144 -0.20 2.43 -11.46
N ALA A 145 -0.69 1.22 -11.73
CA ALA A 145 -1.29 0.84 -13.00
C ALA A 145 -2.71 0.33 -12.78
N ALA A 146 -3.62 0.66 -13.70
CA ALA A 146 -5.01 0.24 -13.68
C ALA A 146 -5.36 -0.56 -14.96
N PRO A 147 -6.45 -1.35 -14.97
CA PRO A 147 -6.83 -2.16 -16.14
C PRO A 147 -6.96 -1.36 -17.45
N ASN A 148 -7.33 -0.09 -17.36
CA ASN A 148 -7.45 0.82 -18.49
C ASN A 148 -6.14 1.56 -18.83
N THR A 149 -5.02 1.26 -18.19
CA THR A 149 -3.71 1.86 -18.53
C THR A 149 -3.29 1.42 -19.94
N PRO A 150 -3.04 2.36 -20.89
CA PRO A 150 -2.57 2.04 -22.21
C PRO A 150 -1.21 1.32 -22.20
N PRO A 151 -0.89 0.46 -23.21
CA PRO A 151 0.35 -0.32 -23.21
C PRO A 151 1.63 0.52 -23.09
N GLU A 152 1.72 1.62 -23.84
CA GLU A 152 2.88 2.52 -23.80
C GLU A 152 3.09 3.15 -22.42
N ARG A 153 1.95 3.56 -21.78
CA ARG A 153 2.00 4.11 -20.44
C ARG A 153 2.35 3.04 -19.38
N LEU A 154 1.85 1.81 -19.57
CA LEU A 154 2.20 0.70 -18.69
C LEU A 154 3.71 0.44 -18.71
N LYS A 155 4.32 0.43 -19.91
CA LYS A 155 5.76 0.28 -20.07
C LYS A 155 6.55 1.38 -19.33
N MET A 156 6.15 2.64 -19.48
CA MET A 156 6.75 3.77 -18.75
C MET A 156 6.64 3.57 -17.23
N ILE A 157 5.46 3.19 -16.74
CA ILE A 157 5.23 2.91 -15.31
C ILE A 157 6.15 1.79 -14.82
N GLU A 158 6.33 0.70 -15.60
CA GLU A 158 7.21 -0.41 -15.25
C GLU A 158 8.69 0.01 -15.18
N GLU A 159 9.11 0.88 -16.08
CA GLU A 159 10.49 1.39 -16.14
C GLU A 159 10.79 2.34 -14.98
N GLU A 160 9.85 3.22 -14.64
CA GLU A 160 10.04 4.28 -13.66
C GLU A 160 9.76 3.83 -12.22
N THR A 161 8.98 2.76 -12.01
CA THR A 161 8.68 2.27 -10.66
C THR A 161 9.89 1.62 -10.02
N SER A 162 10.07 1.87 -8.71
CA SER A 162 11.00 1.10 -7.87
C SER A 162 10.23 0.37 -6.76
N GLY A 163 10.88 -0.59 -6.09
CA GLY A 163 10.21 -1.42 -5.11
C GLY A 163 9.27 -2.45 -5.74
N PHE A 164 8.04 -2.05 -6.07
CA PHE A 164 7.05 -2.89 -6.75
C PHE A 164 6.11 -2.06 -7.65
N LEU A 165 5.38 -2.72 -8.54
CA LEU A 165 4.30 -2.12 -9.32
C LEU A 165 2.98 -2.29 -8.56
N TYR A 166 2.30 -1.18 -8.23
CA TYR A 166 0.98 -1.20 -7.62
C TYR A 166 -0.11 -1.38 -8.68
N ILE A 167 -0.80 -2.50 -8.66
CA ILE A 167 -1.92 -2.78 -9.57
C ILE A 167 -3.23 -2.46 -8.85
N VAL A 168 -3.93 -1.45 -9.35
CA VAL A 168 -5.26 -1.07 -8.86
C VAL A 168 -6.30 -1.95 -9.51
N ALA A 169 -6.85 -2.93 -8.78
CA ALA A 169 -8.00 -3.68 -9.24
C ALA A 169 -9.24 -2.77 -9.18
N ARG A 170 -9.84 -2.45 -10.34
CA ARG A 170 -11.03 -1.62 -10.40
C ARG A 170 -12.23 -2.40 -9.87
N THR A 171 -12.66 -2.13 -8.65
CA THR A 171 -14.01 -2.48 -8.21
C THR A 171 -14.98 -1.49 -8.83
N GLY A 172 -15.51 -1.83 -10.01
CA GLY A 172 -16.60 -1.05 -10.61
C GLY A 172 -17.83 -1.12 -9.72
N VAL A 173 -18.50 0.02 -9.51
CA VAL A 173 -19.80 0.11 -8.81
C VAL A 173 -20.90 -0.68 -9.56
N THR A 174 -20.60 -1.20 -10.77
CA THR A 174 -21.57 -1.79 -11.71
C THR A 174 -21.12 -3.11 -12.39
N GLY A 175 -19.98 -3.73 -12.02
CA GLY A 175 -19.53 -4.99 -12.63
C GLY A 175 -19.65 -6.20 -11.69
N ALA A 176 -19.91 -7.40 -12.24
CA ALA A 176 -19.87 -8.64 -11.48
C ALA A 176 -18.45 -8.90 -10.92
N LYS A 177 -18.32 -9.54 -9.74
CA LYS A 177 -17.01 -9.86 -9.13
C LYS A 177 -16.07 -10.62 -10.07
N SER A 178 -16.63 -11.45 -10.97
CA SER A 178 -15.89 -12.16 -12.02
C SER A 178 -15.14 -11.23 -12.98
N ASP A 179 -15.76 -10.09 -13.37
CA ASP A 179 -15.20 -9.18 -14.37
C ASP A 179 -14.01 -8.39 -13.81
N VAL A 180 -14.04 -8.08 -12.51
CA VAL A 180 -12.93 -7.41 -11.82
C VAL A 180 -11.70 -8.30 -11.74
N LEU A 181 -11.89 -9.57 -11.39
CA LEU A 181 -10.79 -10.54 -11.32
C LEU A 181 -10.19 -10.81 -12.69
N GLN A 182 -11.03 -10.90 -13.73
CA GLN A 182 -10.55 -11.11 -15.10
C GLN A 182 -9.76 -9.90 -15.59
N SER A 183 -10.27 -8.68 -15.42
CA SER A 183 -9.54 -7.46 -15.83
C SER A 183 -8.21 -7.29 -15.08
N THR A 184 -8.14 -7.75 -13.84
CA THR A 184 -6.88 -7.77 -13.06
C THR A 184 -5.90 -8.80 -13.62
N ARG A 185 -6.36 -10.00 -13.97
CA ARG A 185 -5.55 -11.04 -14.64
C ARG A 185 -4.99 -10.55 -15.97
N ASP A 186 -5.84 -9.91 -16.78
CA ASP A 186 -5.46 -9.36 -18.08
C ASP A 186 -4.38 -8.27 -17.92
N LEU A 187 -4.49 -7.40 -16.89
CA LEU A 187 -3.46 -6.42 -16.60
C LEU A 187 -2.16 -7.08 -16.15
N ILE A 188 -2.22 -8.06 -15.23
CA ILE A 188 -1.03 -8.79 -14.77
C ILE A 188 -0.31 -9.47 -15.96
N ALA A 189 -1.07 -10.05 -16.90
CA ALA A 189 -0.51 -10.69 -18.10
C ALA A 189 0.16 -9.70 -19.06
N ARG A 190 -0.22 -8.42 -19.02
CA ARG A 190 0.39 -7.34 -19.83
C ARG A 190 1.63 -6.73 -19.20
N VAL A 191 1.89 -6.99 -17.91
CA VAL A 191 3.08 -6.52 -17.20
C VAL A 191 4.25 -7.44 -17.56
N HIS A 192 5.26 -6.89 -18.21
CA HIS A 192 6.45 -7.64 -18.68
C HIS A 192 7.73 -7.28 -17.92
N GLY A 193 7.70 -6.24 -17.10
CA GLY A 193 8.83 -5.80 -16.28
C GLY A 193 9.21 -6.81 -15.20
N SER A 194 10.44 -6.68 -14.68
CA SER A 194 10.99 -7.54 -13.61
C SER A 194 10.54 -7.15 -12.20
N LYS A 195 9.81 -6.06 -12.05
CA LYS A 195 9.37 -5.59 -10.73
C LYS A 195 8.25 -6.46 -10.18
N PRO A 196 8.25 -6.77 -8.87
CA PRO A 196 7.14 -7.46 -8.23
C PRO A 196 5.82 -6.70 -8.42
N ARG A 197 4.71 -7.44 -8.50
CA ARG A 197 3.36 -6.91 -8.71
C ARG A 197 2.55 -7.06 -7.45
N ALA A 198 2.04 -5.97 -6.91
CA ALA A 198 1.15 -5.96 -5.75
C ALA A 198 -0.24 -5.48 -6.17
N VAL A 199 -1.26 -6.30 -5.91
CA VAL A 199 -2.65 -6.00 -6.29
C VAL A 199 -3.40 -5.47 -5.09
N GLY A 200 -3.99 -4.30 -5.22
CA GLY A 200 -4.84 -3.65 -4.22
C GLY A 200 -6.22 -3.28 -4.76
N PHE A 201 -7.07 -2.86 -3.88
CA PHE A 201 -8.48 -2.50 -4.04
C PHE A 201 -9.49 -3.64 -3.96
N GLY A 202 -10.39 -3.51 -2.98
CA GLY A 202 -11.57 -4.37 -2.81
C GLY A 202 -11.29 -5.74 -2.19
N ILE A 203 -10.04 -6.05 -1.84
CA ILE A 203 -9.71 -7.29 -1.14
C ILE A 203 -10.15 -7.15 0.33
N SER A 204 -11.06 -8.02 0.74
CA SER A 204 -11.66 -7.98 2.08
C SER A 204 -11.74 -9.35 2.76
N THR A 205 -11.46 -10.44 2.04
CA THR A 205 -11.50 -11.81 2.56
C THR A 205 -10.22 -12.59 2.23
N PRO A 206 -9.89 -13.64 3.00
CA PRO A 206 -8.75 -14.52 2.70
C PRO A 206 -8.81 -15.15 1.31
N GLU A 207 -10.01 -15.51 0.83
CA GLU A 207 -10.22 -16.10 -0.48
C GLU A 207 -9.84 -15.11 -1.59
N GLN A 208 -10.27 -13.86 -1.48
CA GLN A 208 -9.93 -12.81 -2.44
C GLN A 208 -8.41 -12.53 -2.46
N ALA A 209 -7.76 -12.53 -1.29
CA ALA A 209 -6.31 -12.41 -1.22
C ALA A 209 -5.60 -13.58 -1.92
N ALA A 210 -6.08 -14.81 -1.75
CA ALA A 210 -5.56 -15.98 -2.46
C ALA A 210 -5.81 -15.93 -3.98
N GLU A 211 -6.98 -15.44 -4.41
CA GLU A 211 -7.34 -15.31 -5.82
C GLU A 211 -6.40 -14.39 -6.61
N VAL A 212 -6.00 -13.24 -6.05
CA VAL A 212 -5.07 -12.32 -6.74
C VAL A 212 -3.67 -12.92 -6.82
N ILE A 213 -3.23 -13.69 -5.83
CA ILE A 213 -1.96 -14.42 -5.89
C ILE A 213 -2.03 -15.52 -6.96
N ALA A 214 -3.10 -16.28 -7.00
CA ALA A 214 -3.32 -17.30 -8.04
C ALA A 214 -3.40 -16.69 -9.44
N ALA A 215 -3.87 -15.44 -9.57
CA ALA A 215 -3.89 -14.68 -10.81
C ALA A 215 -2.49 -14.24 -11.31
N GLY A 216 -1.43 -14.35 -10.49
CA GLY A 216 -0.07 -14.01 -10.89
C GLY A 216 0.56 -12.86 -10.11
N SER A 217 -0.14 -12.26 -9.16
CA SER A 217 0.42 -11.23 -8.28
C SER A 217 1.46 -11.79 -7.32
N ASP A 218 2.42 -10.95 -6.93
CA ASP A 218 3.45 -11.25 -5.95
C ASP A 218 3.06 -10.75 -4.55
N ALA A 219 2.04 -9.89 -4.45
CA ALA A 219 1.46 -9.46 -3.17
C ALA A 219 -0.02 -9.09 -3.29
N ALA A 220 -0.75 -9.24 -2.18
CA ALA A 220 -2.11 -8.73 -1.99
C ALA A 220 -2.08 -7.54 -1.04
N ILE A 221 -2.75 -6.42 -1.41
CA ILE A 221 -2.86 -5.20 -0.60
C ILE A 221 -4.28 -5.09 -0.07
N VAL A 222 -4.42 -4.97 1.25
CA VAL A 222 -5.71 -4.95 1.96
C VAL A 222 -5.82 -3.67 2.79
N GLY A 223 -6.85 -2.88 2.53
CA GLY A 223 -7.02 -1.57 3.18
C GLY A 223 -8.39 -1.40 3.84
N SER A 224 -9.44 -1.18 3.05
CA SER A 224 -10.75 -0.72 3.56
C SER A 224 -11.34 -1.58 4.68
N VAL A 225 -11.21 -2.91 4.63
CA VAL A 225 -11.69 -3.79 5.69
C VAL A 225 -10.88 -3.62 6.99
N CYS A 226 -9.57 -3.35 6.88
CA CYS A 226 -8.71 -3.09 8.03
C CYS A 226 -9.14 -1.80 8.73
N VAL A 227 -9.28 -0.73 7.96
CA VAL A 227 -9.72 0.58 8.43
C VAL A 227 -11.14 0.53 9.05
N ASP A 228 -12.06 -0.22 8.44
CA ASP A 228 -13.41 -0.42 9.01
C ASP A 228 -13.39 -1.14 10.36
N LEU A 229 -12.54 -2.16 10.51
CA LEU A 229 -12.38 -2.88 11.79
C LEU A 229 -11.74 -2.01 12.86
N ILE A 230 -10.76 -1.16 12.50
CA ILE A 230 -10.13 -0.18 13.40
C ILE A 230 -11.18 0.81 13.89
N ALA A 231 -11.94 1.41 12.97
CA ALA A 231 -13.01 2.36 13.29
C ALA A 231 -14.07 1.80 14.27
N LYS A 232 -14.29 0.49 14.22
CA LYS A 232 -15.22 -0.24 15.12
C LYS A 232 -14.57 -0.73 16.41
N GLY A 233 -13.32 -0.42 16.67
CA GLY A 233 -12.56 -0.90 17.85
C GLY A 233 -12.35 -2.41 17.88
N LYS A 234 -12.39 -3.09 16.69
CA LYS A 234 -12.31 -4.56 16.59
C LYS A 234 -10.91 -5.02 16.20
N VAL A 235 -9.90 -4.58 16.94
CA VAL A 235 -8.48 -4.83 16.61
C VAL A 235 -8.13 -6.32 16.68
N GLU A 236 -8.66 -7.08 17.66
CA GLU A 236 -8.43 -8.53 17.76
C GLU A 236 -9.04 -9.29 16.56
N ARG A 237 -10.17 -8.80 16.02
CA ARG A 237 -10.76 -9.37 14.79
C ARG A 237 -9.90 -9.05 13.59
N LEU A 238 -9.30 -7.86 13.53
CA LEU A 238 -8.37 -7.47 12.49
C LEU A 238 -7.12 -8.36 12.49
N GLU A 239 -6.52 -8.61 13.65
CA GLU A 239 -5.36 -9.53 13.77
C GLU A 239 -5.67 -10.94 13.24
N LYS A 240 -6.82 -11.47 13.63
CA LYS A 240 -7.28 -12.78 13.13
C LYS A 240 -7.45 -12.76 11.61
N LEU A 241 -8.07 -11.73 11.06
CA LEU A 241 -8.25 -11.57 9.62
C LEU A 241 -6.90 -11.52 8.89
N VAL A 242 -5.93 -10.74 9.39
CA VAL A 242 -4.58 -10.65 8.81
C VAL A 242 -3.89 -12.02 8.84
N ALA A 243 -3.98 -12.76 9.94
CA ALA A 243 -3.41 -14.10 10.06
C ALA A 243 -4.08 -15.11 9.09
N GLU A 244 -5.41 -15.04 8.93
CA GLU A 244 -6.18 -15.86 8.00
C GLU A 244 -5.79 -15.54 6.54
N MET A 245 -5.69 -14.25 6.19
CA MET A 245 -5.23 -13.79 4.86
C MET A 245 -3.80 -14.23 4.57
N LYS A 246 -2.89 -14.09 5.54
CA LYS A 246 -1.49 -14.54 5.37
C LYS A 246 -1.40 -16.03 5.07
N LYS A 247 -2.19 -16.85 5.74
CA LYS A 247 -2.27 -18.30 5.47
C LYS A 247 -2.78 -18.57 4.05
N ALA A 248 -3.83 -17.87 3.62
CA ALA A 248 -4.42 -18.01 2.29
C ALA A 248 -3.46 -17.61 1.17
N VAL A 249 -2.76 -16.47 1.33
CA VAL A 249 -1.71 -15.98 0.41
C VAL A 249 -0.59 -17.01 0.26
N LYS A 250 -0.08 -17.57 1.38
CA LYS A 250 0.97 -18.61 1.35
C LYS A 250 0.50 -19.93 0.73
N ALA A 251 -0.76 -20.31 0.95
CA ALA A 251 -1.31 -21.53 0.37
C ALA A 251 -1.45 -21.41 -1.16
N ALA A 252 -1.89 -20.25 -1.67
CA ALA A 252 -2.03 -19.99 -3.10
C ALA A 252 -0.69 -20.08 -3.87
N ALA A 253 0.43 -19.73 -3.24
CA ALA A 253 1.77 -19.87 -3.85
C ALA A 253 2.16 -21.32 -4.14
N ARG A 254 1.77 -22.24 -3.28
CA ARG A 254 2.12 -23.68 -3.42
C ARG A 254 1.42 -24.34 -4.61
N VAL A 255 0.26 -23.81 -5.00
CA VAL A 255 -0.51 -24.31 -6.15
C VAL A 255 0.14 -23.88 -7.48
N LYS A 256 0.87 -22.76 -7.52
CA LYS A 256 1.58 -22.28 -8.71
C LYS A 256 2.85 -23.08 -9.05
N LEU A 257 3.40 -23.84 -8.09
CA LEU A 257 4.64 -24.60 -8.24
C LEU A 257 4.40 -26.07 -8.62
N GLN A 258 3.16 -26.49 -8.74
CA GLN A 258 2.72 -27.80 -9.25
C GLN A 258 2.17 -27.68 -10.69
#